data_c07b7422d3481ab0ca9fedf22545eb58
#
_entry.id   c07b7422d3481ab0ca9fedf22545eb58
#
_cell.length_a   1.000
_cell.length_b   1.000
_cell.length_c   1.000
_cell.angle_alpha   90.00
_cell.angle_beta   90.00
_cell.angle_gamma   90.00
#
_symmetry.space_group_name_H-M   'P 1'
#
loop_
_entity.id
_entity.type
_entity.pdbx_description
1 polymer ?
#
loop_
_entity_poly.entity_id
_entity_poly.type
_entity_poly.pdbx_seq_one_letter_code
_entity_poly.pdbx_strand_id
1 'polypeptide(L)'
;MVDDVTRECLAAIPDTSISGRRVTRELTTLIESRGKPQMIVSDNGTEFTSNAVLGWSKQHRVEWHYIAPGKPMQNGYIESFNGRMRDELLNESLFLDLYQARQIIAAWVVDYNTRRPHSSLGYKTPAAYANQLNATGHHAALHEGSARCPVAHTAPKGVTTAEALIATG
;
A
#
# COMPACT_ATOMS: atom_id res chain seq x y z
N MET A 1 0.76 1.42 -0.46
CA MET A 1 0.39 0.47 0.63
C MET A 1 -1.10 0.29 0.62
N VAL A 2 -1.58 -0.93 0.67
CA VAL A 2 -3.01 -1.25 0.58
C VAL A 2 -3.37 -2.22 1.70
N ASP A 3 -4.53 -2.05 2.29
CA ASP A 3 -5.09 -2.97 3.29
C ASP A 3 -5.74 -4.17 2.58
N ASP A 4 -5.34 -5.37 2.94
CA ASP A 4 -5.83 -6.59 2.28
C ASP A 4 -7.29 -6.94 2.66
N VAL A 5 -7.77 -6.46 3.77
CA VAL A 5 -9.15 -6.69 4.23
C VAL A 5 -10.11 -5.67 3.62
N THR A 6 -9.80 -4.40 3.78
CA THR A 6 -10.67 -3.30 3.36
C THR A 6 -10.45 -2.86 1.91
N ARG A 7 -9.35 -3.26 1.30
CA ARG A 7 -8.92 -2.81 -0.02
C ARG A 7 -8.61 -1.30 -0.08
N GLU A 8 -8.52 -0.64 1.07
CA GLU A 8 -8.14 0.77 1.11
C GLU A 8 -6.69 0.96 0.67
N CYS A 9 -6.45 1.94 -0.21
CA CYS A 9 -5.12 2.48 -0.39
C CYS A 9 -4.76 3.35 0.81
N LEU A 10 -3.89 2.83 1.68
CA LEU A 10 -3.47 3.51 2.91
C LEU A 10 -2.41 4.57 2.64
N ALA A 11 -1.53 4.33 1.69
CA ALA A 11 -0.52 5.29 1.26
C ALA A 11 -0.04 5.00 -0.17
N ALA A 12 0.08 6.04 -0.97
CA ALA A 12 0.76 6.07 -2.25
C ALA A 12 1.65 7.33 -2.28
N ILE A 13 2.96 7.14 -2.18
CA ILE A 13 3.88 8.24 -1.88
C ILE A 13 4.90 8.37 -3.01
N PRO A 14 4.79 9.39 -3.85
CA PRO A 14 5.81 9.69 -4.83
C PRO A 14 7.03 10.33 -4.17
N ASP A 15 8.20 9.85 -4.54
CA ASP A 15 9.49 10.40 -4.09
C ASP A 15 10.57 10.14 -5.16
N THR A 16 11.67 10.84 -5.18
CA THR A 16 12.79 10.64 -6.12
C THR A 16 13.65 9.43 -5.76
N SER A 17 13.57 8.95 -4.54
CA SER A 17 14.22 7.74 -4.05
C SER A 17 13.53 7.27 -2.77
N ILE A 18 13.24 5.99 -2.69
CA ILE A 18 12.67 5.37 -1.49
C ILE A 18 13.72 4.50 -0.83
N SER A 19 14.13 4.88 0.36
CA SER A 19 15.02 4.09 1.21
C SER A 19 14.21 3.34 2.28
N GLY A 20 14.79 2.29 2.86
CA GLY A 20 14.15 1.59 3.97
C GLY A 20 13.82 2.49 5.17
N ARG A 21 14.60 3.55 5.43
CA ARG A 21 14.27 4.55 6.45
C ARG A 21 13.03 5.37 6.07
N ARG A 22 12.83 5.65 4.78
CA ARG A 22 11.62 6.32 4.31
C ARG A 22 10.42 5.41 4.51
N VAL A 23 10.52 4.14 4.13
CA VAL A 23 9.47 3.14 4.33
C VAL A 23 9.07 3.06 5.81
N THR A 24 10.03 2.91 6.72
CA THR A 24 9.74 2.78 8.15
C THR A 24 9.07 4.02 8.74
N ARG A 25 9.42 5.22 8.28
CA ARG A 25 8.75 6.45 8.70
C ARG A 25 7.28 6.47 8.29
N GLU A 26 6.97 6.10 7.06
CA GLU A 26 5.59 6.07 6.57
C GLU A 26 4.77 4.98 7.27
N LEU A 27 5.37 3.82 7.54
CA LEU A 27 4.73 2.76 8.31
C LEU A 27 4.45 3.20 9.76
N THR A 28 5.34 3.95 10.38
CA THR A 28 5.12 4.50 11.73
C THR A 28 3.91 5.45 11.73
N THR A 29 3.84 6.37 10.77
CA THR A 29 2.69 7.28 10.62
C THR A 29 1.37 6.50 10.40
N LEU A 30 1.42 5.43 9.62
CA LEU A 30 0.24 4.58 9.41
C LEU A 30 -0.18 3.85 10.69
N ILE A 31 0.75 3.31 11.46
CA ILE A 31 0.45 2.67 12.75
C ILE A 31 -0.18 3.66 13.73
N GLU A 32 0.34 4.87 13.80
CA GLU A 32 -0.19 5.93 14.67
C GLU A 32 -1.62 6.33 14.31
N SER A 33 -1.96 6.33 13.02
CA SER A 33 -3.26 6.77 12.53
C SER A 33 -4.30 5.65 12.39
N ARG A 34 -3.88 4.43 12.11
CA ARG A 34 -4.76 3.30 11.76
C ARG A 34 -4.68 2.12 12.72
N GLY A 35 -3.71 2.15 13.63
CA GLY A 35 -3.39 0.99 14.47
C GLY A 35 -2.33 0.09 13.85
N LYS A 36 -1.80 -0.81 14.67
CA LYS A 36 -0.72 -1.71 14.30
C LYS A 36 -1.25 -2.91 13.50
N PRO A 37 -0.72 -3.18 12.30
CA PRO A 37 -1.03 -4.40 11.57
C PRO A 37 -0.37 -5.60 12.26
N GLN A 38 -0.97 -6.76 12.14
CA GLN A 38 -0.37 -8.00 12.59
C GLN A 38 0.80 -8.39 11.68
N MET A 39 0.60 -8.27 10.38
CA MET A 39 1.53 -8.72 9.36
C MET A 39 1.63 -7.71 8.22
N ILE A 40 2.83 -7.56 7.68
CA ILE A 40 3.10 -6.85 6.44
C ILE A 40 3.67 -7.84 5.43
N VAL A 41 3.14 -7.81 4.21
CA VAL A 41 3.64 -8.61 3.09
C VAL A 41 4.26 -7.70 2.05
N SER A 42 5.48 -7.98 1.61
CA SER A 42 6.17 -7.21 0.56
C SER A 42 6.86 -8.11 -0.46
N ASP A 43 7.24 -7.55 -1.58
CA ASP A 43 8.25 -8.15 -2.44
C ASP A 43 9.66 -8.08 -1.79
N ASN A 44 10.67 -8.51 -2.54
CA ASN A 44 12.06 -8.51 -2.10
C ASN A 44 12.81 -7.24 -2.56
N GLY A 45 12.12 -6.11 -2.68
CA GLY A 45 12.75 -4.83 -2.98
C GLY A 45 13.83 -4.47 -1.96
N THR A 46 14.89 -3.81 -2.41
CA THR A 46 16.05 -3.47 -1.55
C THR A 46 15.68 -2.57 -0.39
N GLU A 47 14.69 -1.72 -0.57
CA GLU A 47 14.11 -0.86 0.47
C GLU A 47 13.43 -1.66 1.56
N PHE A 48 12.76 -2.78 1.21
CA PHE A 48 12.04 -3.64 2.17
C PHE A 48 12.95 -4.65 2.86
N THR A 49 14.01 -5.11 2.20
CA THR A 49 14.99 -6.05 2.77
C THR A 49 16.09 -5.35 3.58
N SER A 50 15.98 -4.03 3.74
CA SER A 50 16.96 -3.22 4.44
C SER A 50 16.98 -3.50 5.97
N ASN A 51 18.16 -3.30 6.59
CA ASN A 51 18.28 -3.39 8.04
C ASN A 51 17.34 -2.43 8.81
N ALA A 52 16.99 -1.30 8.20
CA ALA A 52 16.05 -0.35 8.80
C ALA A 52 14.66 -0.97 8.95
N VAL A 53 14.16 -1.64 7.92
CA VAL A 53 12.86 -2.32 7.93
C VAL A 53 12.87 -3.52 8.86
N LEU A 54 13.92 -4.34 8.83
CA LEU A 54 14.06 -5.48 9.74
C LEU A 54 14.14 -5.05 11.22
N GLY A 55 14.85 -3.96 11.51
CA GLY A 55 14.90 -3.40 12.85
C GLY A 55 13.55 -2.85 13.30
N TRP A 56 12.87 -2.12 12.41
CA TRP A 56 11.56 -1.54 12.68
C TRP A 56 10.49 -2.61 12.93
N SER A 57 10.43 -3.68 12.13
CA SER A 57 9.46 -4.75 12.30
C SER A 57 9.61 -5.46 13.64
N LYS A 58 10.86 -5.72 14.07
CA LYS A 58 11.17 -6.27 15.40
C LYS A 58 10.75 -5.32 16.53
N GLN A 59 11.09 -4.03 16.41
CA GLN A 59 10.77 -3.01 17.41
C GLN A 59 9.25 -2.88 17.62
N HIS A 60 8.48 -2.87 16.54
CA HIS A 60 7.03 -2.73 16.58
C HIS A 60 6.31 -4.07 16.74
N ARG A 61 7.03 -5.20 16.75
CA ARG A 61 6.46 -6.55 16.81
C ARG A 61 5.43 -6.76 15.69
N VAL A 62 5.78 -6.38 14.47
CA VAL A 62 4.99 -6.59 13.25
C VAL A 62 5.63 -7.74 12.50
N GLU A 63 4.84 -8.72 12.12
CA GLU A 63 5.30 -9.83 11.33
C GLU A 63 5.57 -9.37 9.89
N TRP A 64 6.75 -9.72 9.32
CA TRP A 64 7.11 -9.30 7.96
C TRP A 64 7.32 -10.52 7.08
N HIS A 65 6.52 -10.62 6.03
CA HIS A 65 6.59 -11.69 5.07
C HIS A 65 7.02 -11.19 3.69
N TYR A 66 7.99 -11.89 3.11
CA TYR A 66 8.42 -11.64 1.73
C TYR A 66 7.73 -12.62 0.80
N ILE A 67 7.23 -12.12 -0.32
CA ILE A 67 6.62 -12.94 -1.36
C ILE A 67 7.71 -13.76 -2.04
N ALA A 68 7.51 -15.08 -2.12
CA ALA A 68 8.44 -15.95 -2.81
C ALA A 68 8.47 -15.65 -4.31
N PRO A 69 9.64 -15.57 -4.95
CA PRO A 69 9.75 -15.41 -6.38
C PRO A 69 8.94 -16.48 -7.13
N GLY A 70 8.16 -16.06 -8.14
CA GLY A 70 7.38 -16.99 -8.97
C GLY A 70 6.01 -17.40 -8.41
N LYS A 71 5.51 -16.77 -7.35
CA LYS A 71 4.14 -16.99 -6.83
C LYS A 71 3.25 -15.75 -6.99
N PRO A 72 2.86 -15.37 -8.22
CA PRO A 72 2.04 -14.18 -8.48
C PRO A 72 0.66 -14.25 -7.82
N MET A 73 0.10 -15.44 -7.62
CA MET A 73 -1.24 -15.59 -6.99
C MET A 73 -1.31 -15.06 -5.54
N GLN A 74 -0.18 -14.91 -4.84
CA GLN A 74 -0.14 -14.33 -3.50
C GLN A 74 -0.29 -12.80 -3.53
N ASN A 75 -0.22 -12.18 -4.70
CA ASN A 75 -0.21 -10.74 -4.87
C ASN A 75 -1.20 -10.21 -5.93
N GLY A 76 -2.08 -11.06 -6.46
CA GLY A 76 -2.95 -10.71 -7.59
C GLY A 76 -3.81 -9.46 -7.35
N TYR A 77 -4.18 -9.19 -6.10
CA TYR A 77 -4.91 -7.98 -5.77
C TYR A 77 -4.03 -6.71 -5.91
N ILE A 78 -2.80 -6.77 -5.41
CA ILE A 78 -1.86 -5.66 -5.51
C ILE A 78 -1.46 -5.39 -6.96
N GLU A 79 -1.26 -6.44 -7.74
CA GLU A 79 -1.02 -6.30 -9.17
C GLU A 79 -2.19 -5.62 -9.88
N SER A 80 -3.43 -5.99 -9.52
CA SER A 80 -4.63 -5.33 -10.03
C SER A 80 -4.74 -3.87 -9.61
N PHE A 81 -4.42 -3.55 -8.35
CA PHE A 81 -4.38 -2.17 -7.87
C PHE A 81 -3.32 -1.35 -8.62
N ASN A 82 -2.12 -1.90 -8.76
CA ASN A 82 -1.02 -1.24 -9.46
C ASN A 82 -1.32 -1.03 -10.95
N GLY A 83 -1.93 -2.03 -11.59
CA GLY A 83 -2.40 -1.91 -12.96
C GLY A 83 -3.38 -0.75 -13.13
N ARG A 84 -4.38 -0.66 -12.26
CA ARG A 84 -5.35 0.44 -12.29
C ARG A 84 -4.70 1.80 -12.07
N MET A 85 -3.83 1.92 -11.06
CA MET A 85 -3.14 3.19 -10.80
C MET A 85 -2.26 3.59 -11.99
N ARG A 86 -1.59 2.65 -12.62
CA ARG A 86 -0.79 2.90 -13.82
C ARG A 86 -1.66 3.36 -14.98
N ASP A 87 -2.72 2.61 -15.28
CA ASP A 87 -3.53 2.85 -16.47
C ASP A 87 -4.38 4.12 -16.34
N GLU A 88 -4.94 4.37 -15.16
CA GLU A 88 -5.87 5.49 -14.93
C GLU A 88 -5.18 6.79 -14.53
N LEU A 89 -3.96 6.72 -14.03
CA LEU A 89 -3.27 7.88 -13.49
C LEU A 89 -1.89 8.10 -14.09
N LEU A 90 -1.00 7.10 -14.02
CA LEU A 90 0.40 7.34 -14.36
C LEU A 90 0.63 7.49 -15.85
N ASN A 91 -0.07 6.70 -16.67
CA ASN A 91 0.02 6.78 -18.12
C ASN A 91 -0.75 7.99 -18.68
N GLU A 92 -1.74 8.48 -17.95
CA GLU A 92 -2.59 9.61 -18.37
C GLU A 92 -2.10 10.97 -17.84
N SER A 93 -1.14 10.98 -16.91
CA SER A 93 -0.69 12.19 -16.25
C SER A 93 0.76 12.52 -16.56
N LEU A 94 1.00 13.76 -16.98
CA LEU A 94 2.35 14.30 -17.05
C LEU A 94 2.66 15.07 -15.74
N PHE A 95 3.64 14.59 -14.99
CA PHE A 95 4.06 15.23 -13.75
C PHE A 95 5.20 16.22 -14.05
N LEU A 96 4.98 17.50 -13.74
CA LEU A 96 5.98 18.54 -13.92
C LEU A 96 7.00 18.54 -12.78
N ASP A 97 6.56 18.22 -11.58
CA ASP A 97 7.40 18.14 -10.39
C ASP A 97 6.79 17.17 -9.36
N LEU A 98 7.57 16.93 -8.30
CA LEU A 98 7.17 16.02 -7.22
C LEU A 98 6.00 16.57 -6.39
N TYR A 99 5.84 17.88 -6.29
CA TYR A 99 4.73 18.48 -5.58
C TYR A 99 3.40 18.22 -6.31
N GLN A 100 3.39 18.47 -7.62
CA GLN A 100 2.22 18.19 -8.45
C GLN A 100 1.89 16.69 -8.44
N ALA A 101 2.90 15.81 -8.55
CA ALA A 101 2.69 14.37 -8.46
C ALA A 101 1.99 13.97 -7.14
N ARG A 102 2.41 14.53 -6.01
CA ARG A 102 1.78 14.30 -4.71
C ARG A 102 0.31 14.72 -4.69
N GLN A 103 -0.03 15.86 -5.25
CA GLN A 103 -1.40 16.36 -5.28
C GLN A 103 -2.31 15.45 -6.13
N ILE A 104 -1.85 15.11 -7.32
CA ILE A 104 -2.61 14.29 -8.26
C ILE A 104 -2.82 12.87 -7.69
N ILE A 105 -1.77 12.26 -7.15
CA ILE A 105 -1.84 10.93 -6.55
C ILE A 105 -2.75 10.93 -5.32
N ALA A 106 -2.65 11.95 -4.46
CA ALA A 106 -3.53 12.06 -3.29
C ALA A 106 -5.00 12.17 -3.69
N ALA A 107 -5.32 12.96 -4.71
CA ALA A 107 -6.67 13.07 -5.24
C ALA A 107 -7.19 11.74 -5.81
N TRP A 108 -6.36 11.00 -6.54
CA TRP A 108 -6.71 9.69 -7.05
C TRP A 108 -6.94 8.67 -5.92
N VAL A 109 -6.13 8.68 -4.87
CA VAL A 109 -6.30 7.80 -3.70
C VAL A 109 -7.62 8.08 -3.00
N VAL A 110 -8.00 9.34 -2.84
CA VAL A 110 -9.31 9.72 -2.27
C VAL A 110 -10.44 9.18 -3.14
N ASP A 111 -10.38 9.38 -4.46
CA ASP A 111 -11.37 8.86 -5.41
C ASP A 111 -11.45 7.32 -5.36
N TYR A 112 -10.30 6.64 -5.38
CA TYR A 112 -10.21 5.18 -5.28
C TYR A 112 -10.89 4.66 -4.01
N ASN A 113 -10.61 5.24 -2.86
CA ASN A 113 -11.13 4.78 -1.59
C ASN A 113 -12.62 5.11 -1.39
N THR A 114 -13.11 6.23 -1.94
CA THR A 114 -14.45 6.76 -1.60
C THR A 114 -15.49 6.63 -2.70
N ARG A 115 -15.08 6.45 -3.97
CA ARG A 115 -16.00 6.48 -5.12
C ARG A 115 -16.01 5.21 -5.95
N ARG A 116 -15.09 4.28 -5.72
CA ARG A 116 -14.96 3.07 -6.54
C ARG A 116 -15.47 1.86 -5.80
N PRO A 117 -16.61 1.29 -6.23
CA PRO A 117 -17.12 0.05 -5.65
C PRO A 117 -16.29 -1.15 -6.09
N HIS A 118 -16.03 -2.06 -5.16
CA HIS A 118 -15.29 -3.30 -5.41
C HIS A 118 -16.22 -4.52 -5.29
N SER A 119 -16.21 -5.39 -6.28
CA SER A 119 -17.03 -6.62 -6.27
C SER A 119 -16.67 -7.52 -5.09
N SER A 120 -15.39 -7.61 -4.73
CA SER A 120 -14.92 -8.37 -3.57
C SER A 120 -15.40 -7.80 -2.22
N LEU A 121 -15.89 -6.57 -2.18
CA LEU A 121 -16.45 -5.92 -1.00
C LEU A 121 -17.99 -5.80 -1.05
N GLY A 122 -18.65 -6.63 -1.86
CA GLY A 122 -20.08 -6.56 -2.08
C GLY A 122 -20.50 -5.24 -2.73
N TYR A 123 -19.71 -4.75 -3.68
CA TYR A 123 -19.90 -3.48 -4.39
C TYR A 123 -19.87 -2.24 -3.50
N LYS A 124 -19.26 -2.33 -2.33
CA LYS A 124 -18.96 -1.15 -1.50
C LYS A 124 -17.63 -0.55 -1.90
N THR A 125 -17.48 0.74 -1.62
CA THR A 125 -16.17 1.39 -1.70
C THR A 125 -15.27 0.93 -0.55
N PRO A 126 -13.94 0.93 -0.70
CA PRO A 126 -13.02 0.58 0.37
C PRO A 126 -13.31 1.30 1.69
N ALA A 127 -13.47 2.63 1.65
CA ALA A 127 -13.77 3.43 2.85
C ALA A 127 -15.12 3.09 3.48
N ALA A 128 -16.16 2.84 2.69
CA ALA A 128 -17.46 2.45 3.22
C ALA A 128 -17.40 1.08 3.91
N TYR A 129 -16.64 0.14 3.34
CA TYR A 129 -16.43 -1.18 3.92
C TYR A 129 -15.62 -1.11 5.22
N ALA A 130 -14.52 -0.33 5.24
CA ALA A 130 -13.72 -0.08 6.44
C ALA A 130 -14.56 0.53 7.58
N ASN A 131 -15.37 1.55 7.27
CA ASN A 131 -16.27 2.15 8.25
C ASN A 131 -17.29 1.17 8.83
N GLN A 132 -17.82 0.27 8.01
CA GLN A 132 -18.72 -0.79 8.47
C GLN A 132 -18.01 -1.74 9.43
N LEU A 133 -16.78 -2.19 9.11
CA LEU A 133 -16.01 -3.07 9.99
C LEU A 133 -15.70 -2.41 11.33
N ASN A 134 -15.34 -1.13 11.31
CA ASN A 134 -15.09 -0.36 12.53
C ASN A 134 -16.35 -0.25 13.40
N ALA A 135 -17.52 0.02 12.79
CA ALA A 135 -18.79 0.14 13.50
C ALA A 135 -19.25 -1.20 14.12
N THR A 136 -18.89 -2.32 13.54
CA THR A 136 -19.23 -3.65 14.04
C THR A 136 -18.24 -4.23 15.04
N GLY A 137 -17.15 -3.51 15.35
CA GLY A 137 -16.06 -4.00 16.19
C GLY A 137 -15.21 -5.11 15.56
N HIS A 138 -15.54 -5.54 14.35
CA HIS A 138 -14.84 -6.62 13.64
C HIS A 138 -13.42 -6.24 13.21
N HIS A 139 -13.12 -4.94 13.08
CA HIS A 139 -11.79 -4.49 12.68
C HIS A 139 -10.73 -4.85 13.73
N ALA A 140 -11.03 -4.72 15.00
CA ALA A 140 -10.13 -5.13 16.09
C ALA A 140 -9.89 -6.65 16.11
N ALA A 141 -10.95 -7.43 15.88
CA ALA A 141 -10.86 -8.91 15.86
C ALA A 141 -10.10 -9.44 14.63
N LEU A 142 -10.17 -8.75 13.49
CA LEU A 142 -9.44 -9.14 12.28
C LEU A 142 -7.93 -8.79 12.39
N HIS A 143 -7.58 -7.74 13.13
CA HIS A 143 -6.19 -7.43 13.46
C HIS A 143 -5.57 -8.45 14.43
N GLU A 144 -6.38 -9.14 15.23
CA GLU A 144 -5.92 -10.25 16.08
C GLU A 144 -5.84 -11.58 15.33
N GLY A 145 -6.53 -11.74 14.20
CA GLY A 145 -6.73 -13.04 13.57
C GLY A 145 -6.15 -13.28 12.19
N SER A 146 -5.88 -12.31 11.33
CA SER A 146 -5.38 -12.58 9.96
C SER A 146 -5.26 -11.36 9.02
N ALA A 147 -5.08 -10.15 9.50
CA ALA A 147 -4.88 -9.02 8.59
C ALA A 147 -3.48 -9.03 7.98
N ARG A 148 -3.40 -9.44 6.74
CA ARG A 148 -2.21 -9.26 5.90
C ARG A 148 -2.27 -7.87 5.30
N CYS A 149 -1.27 -7.05 5.57
CA CYS A 149 -1.09 -5.77 4.87
C CYS A 149 -0.01 -5.98 3.80
N PRO A 150 -0.36 -6.14 2.53
CA PRO A 150 0.64 -6.27 1.47
C PRO A 150 1.29 -4.92 1.19
N VAL A 151 2.59 -4.90 1.12
CA VAL A 151 3.40 -3.75 0.75
C VAL A 151 4.14 -4.05 -0.55
N ALA A 152 4.07 -3.21 -1.38
CA ALA A 152 4.72 -2.67 -2.55
C ALA A 152 5.66 -3.48 -3.46
N HIS A 153 5.44 -3.32 -4.75
CA HIS A 153 6.38 -3.64 -5.81
C HIS A 153 7.20 -2.43 -6.23
N THR A 154 8.49 -2.65 -6.49
CA THR A 154 9.33 -1.71 -7.23
C THR A 154 8.95 -1.67 -8.69
N ALA A 155 8.99 -0.50 -9.30
CA ALA A 155 8.80 -0.34 -10.73
C ALA A 155 9.87 -1.09 -11.55
N PRO A 156 9.55 -1.58 -12.76
CA PRO A 156 10.52 -2.19 -13.65
C PRO A 156 11.66 -1.23 -13.99
N LYS A 157 12.89 -1.77 -14.09
CA LYS A 157 14.06 -1.00 -14.51
C LYS A 157 13.81 -0.37 -15.89
N GLY A 158 13.83 0.95 -15.97
CA GLY A 158 13.73 1.68 -17.25
C GLY A 158 12.69 2.79 -17.31
N VAL A 159 11.97 3.01 -16.25
CA VAL A 159 10.96 4.06 -16.17
C VAL A 159 11.51 5.30 -15.49
N THR A 160 11.20 6.47 -16.06
CA THR A 160 11.59 7.78 -15.55
C THR A 160 11.13 8.02 -14.12
N THR A 161 11.85 8.82 -13.39
CA THR A 161 11.82 9.09 -11.94
C THR A 161 10.46 9.25 -11.25
N ALA A 162 9.37 9.48 -11.97
CA ALA A 162 8.02 9.60 -11.38
C ALA A 162 7.35 8.25 -11.08
N GLU A 163 7.69 7.21 -11.81
CA GLU A 163 7.06 5.87 -11.64
C GLU A 163 7.76 5.01 -10.57
N ALA A 164 9.06 5.28 -10.33
CA ALA A 164 9.84 4.57 -9.31
C ALA A 164 9.32 4.79 -7.88
N LEU A 165 8.32 5.63 -7.72
CA LEU A 165 7.99 6.24 -6.43
C LEU A 165 6.64 5.89 -5.89
N ILE A 166 5.89 5.15 -6.62
CA ILE A 166 4.75 4.51 -6.06
C ILE A 166 5.28 3.21 -5.50
N ALA A 167 5.72 3.27 -4.26
CA ALA A 167 5.81 2.08 -3.46
C ALA A 167 4.39 1.55 -3.37
N THR A 168 4.03 0.79 -4.32
CA THR A 168 2.76 0.15 -4.44
C THR A 168 2.94 -1.23 -3.89
N GLY A 169 2.27 -1.44 -2.84
CA GLY A 169 2.21 -2.70 -2.21
C GLY A 169 1.59 -3.76 -3.03
#